data_8dc24ea58e779732eab387317d57ac3e
#
_entry.id   8dc24ea58e779732eab387317d57ac3e
#
_cell.length_a   1.000
_cell.length_b   1.000
_cell.length_c   1.000
_cell.angle_alpha   90.00
_cell.angle_beta   90.00
_cell.angle_gamma   90.00
#
_symmetry.space_group_name_H-M   'P 1'
#
loop_
_entity.id
_entity.type
_entity.pdbx_description
1 polymer ?
#
loop_
_entity_poly.entity_id
_entity_poly.type
_entity_poly.pdbx_seq_one_letter_code
_entity_poly.pdbx_strand_id
1 'polypeptide(L)'
;TCDFGDLILHVVKILEKNNDISDIYSQNFKYILVDEYQDTNFIQSKWLNLLAEKNNNICCVGDDDQSIYSWRGAEIKNFLEFDKNYENTKIVRLEKNYRSTQNILSVASELISKNENRVGKTLFTDGEEGEYVYLDSYRTGKDEAIGVSDKIEKLKTKFKLNNISILVRAIFQTREFEERFLKIGMPYRIIGGTKFYERAEIKDC
;
A
#
# COMPACT_ATOMS: atom_id res chain seq x y z
N THR A 1 -7.15 16.99 -24.64
CA THR A 1 -7.40 15.84 -23.75
C THR A 1 -6.43 15.94 -22.59
N CYS A 2 -6.93 15.81 -21.36
CA CYS A 2 -6.13 15.74 -20.14
C CYS A 2 -6.16 14.30 -19.61
N ASP A 3 -5.05 13.81 -19.13
CA ASP A 3 -5.00 12.61 -18.30
C ASP A 3 -5.09 12.96 -16.81
N PHE A 4 -5.07 11.95 -15.92
CA PHE A 4 -5.16 12.19 -14.48
C PHE A 4 -3.94 12.94 -13.92
N GLY A 5 -2.76 12.74 -14.49
CA GLY A 5 -1.54 13.46 -14.12
C GLY A 5 -1.63 14.93 -14.46
N ASP A 6 -2.16 15.24 -15.64
CA ASP A 6 -2.40 16.61 -16.11
C ASP A 6 -3.31 17.40 -15.16
N LEU A 7 -4.32 16.76 -14.55
CA LEU A 7 -5.22 17.43 -13.60
C LEU A 7 -4.45 18.02 -12.42
N ILE A 8 -3.57 17.23 -11.79
CA ILE A 8 -2.76 17.70 -10.67
C ILE A 8 -1.75 18.76 -11.15
N LEU A 9 -1.09 18.53 -12.29
CA LEU A 9 -0.15 19.47 -12.87
C LEU A 9 -0.78 20.83 -13.17
N HIS A 10 -2.00 20.85 -13.69
CA HIS A 10 -2.71 22.10 -13.97
C HIS A 10 -3.08 22.85 -12.68
N VAL A 11 -3.52 22.12 -11.64
CA VAL A 11 -3.78 22.75 -10.32
C VAL A 11 -2.52 23.38 -9.77
N VAL A 12 -1.38 22.67 -9.77
CA VAL A 12 -0.09 23.21 -9.32
C VAL A 12 0.28 24.46 -10.10
N LYS A 13 0.16 24.44 -11.44
CA LYS A 13 0.46 25.62 -12.28
C LYS A 13 -0.45 26.80 -12.01
N ILE A 14 -1.74 26.57 -11.69
CA ILE A 14 -2.67 27.63 -11.33
C ILE A 14 -2.26 28.27 -10.01
N LEU A 15 -1.97 27.46 -8.99
CA LEU A 15 -1.55 27.94 -7.68
C LEU A 15 -0.22 28.70 -7.73
N GLU A 16 0.75 28.26 -8.53
CA GLU A 16 2.03 28.93 -8.72
C GLU A 16 1.92 30.28 -9.44
N LYS A 17 0.98 30.41 -10.39
CA LYS A 17 0.85 31.60 -11.23
C LYS A 17 -0.11 32.65 -10.67
N ASN A 18 -0.97 32.28 -9.75
CA ASN A 18 -2.04 33.14 -9.23
C ASN A 18 -1.99 33.13 -7.70
N ASN A 19 -1.24 34.08 -7.13
CA ASN A 19 -1.04 34.18 -5.69
C ASN A 19 -2.37 34.38 -4.93
N ASP A 20 -3.32 35.11 -5.50
CA ASP A 20 -4.64 35.33 -4.93
C ASP A 20 -5.42 34.03 -4.77
N ILE A 21 -5.36 33.14 -5.77
CA ILE A 21 -5.97 31.83 -5.71
C ILE A 21 -5.24 30.95 -4.69
N SER A 22 -3.90 30.93 -4.71
CA SER A 22 -3.08 30.18 -3.76
C SER A 22 -3.38 30.59 -2.33
N ASP A 23 -3.48 31.89 -2.06
CA ASP A 23 -3.79 32.44 -0.74
C ASP A 23 -5.18 32.01 -0.24
N ILE A 24 -6.19 32.01 -1.10
CA ILE A 24 -7.54 31.54 -0.76
C ILE A 24 -7.50 30.07 -0.32
N TYR A 25 -6.87 29.20 -1.09
CA TYR A 25 -6.85 27.78 -0.78
C TYR A 25 -5.98 27.46 0.45
N SER A 26 -4.80 28.05 0.56
CA SER A 26 -3.93 27.83 1.70
C SER A 26 -4.52 28.37 3.01
N GLN A 27 -5.31 29.43 2.99
CA GLN A 27 -6.04 29.93 4.17
C GLN A 27 -7.24 29.07 4.55
N ASN A 28 -7.92 28.45 3.56
CA ASN A 28 -9.06 27.60 3.80
C ASN A 28 -8.66 26.27 4.45
N PHE A 29 -7.52 25.70 4.07
CA PHE A 29 -7.02 24.45 4.63
C PHE A 29 -6.20 24.71 5.90
N LYS A 30 -6.88 24.83 7.02
CA LYS A 30 -6.24 25.05 8.33
C LYS A 30 -5.47 23.85 8.84
N TYR A 31 -5.87 22.64 8.45
CA TYR A 31 -5.27 21.37 8.81
C TYR A 31 -5.19 20.50 7.57
N ILE A 32 -4.01 19.98 7.28
CA ILE A 32 -3.78 19.06 6.17
C ILE A 32 -3.27 17.77 6.76
N LEU A 33 -3.98 16.67 6.52
CA LEU A 33 -3.57 15.32 6.91
C LEU A 33 -3.35 14.51 5.66
N VAL A 34 -2.19 13.90 5.56
CA VAL A 34 -1.78 13.09 4.42
C VAL A 34 -1.44 11.70 4.93
N ASP A 35 -2.09 10.70 4.36
CA ASP A 35 -1.81 9.29 4.61
C ASP A 35 -0.99 8.69 3.48
N GLU A 36 -0.25 7.60 3.75
CA GLU A 36 0.61 6.90 2.80
C GLU A 36 1.58 7.85 2.05
N TYR A 37 2.17 8.79 2.80
CA TYR A 37 2.98 9.86 2.21
C TYR A 37 4.22 9.35 1.43
N GLN A 38 4.74 8.15 1.75
CA GLN A 38 5.83 7.50 1.02
C GLN A 38 5.48 7.19 -0.45
N ASP A 39 4.18 7.15 -0.80
CA ASP A 39 3.70 6.84 -2.15
C ASP A 39 3.46 8.10 -2.99
N THR A 40 3.77 9.28 -2.45
CA THR A 40 3.60 10.56 -3.16
C THR A 40 4.69 10.77 -4.21
N ASN A 41 4.28 11.28 -5.38
CA ASN A 41 5.21 11.74 -6.41
C ASN A 41 5.57 13.22 -6.20
N PHE A 42 6.54 13.71 -6.99
CA PHE A 42 7.02 15.08 -6.94
C PHE A 42 5.91 16.13 -7.05
N ILE A 43 4.97 15.97 -8.01
CA ILE A 43 3.89 16.94 -8.24
C ILE A 43 2.89 16.95 -7.08
N GLN A 44 2.58 15.81 -6.50
CA GLN A 44 1.72 15.71 -5.32
C GLN A 44 2.37 16.38 -4.10
N SER A 45 3.65 16.13 -3.85
CA SER A 45 4.38 16.81 -2.78
C SER A 45 4.41 18.32 -2.99
N LYS A 46 4.67 18.77 -4.22
CA LYS A 46 4.66 20.20 -4.56
C LYS A 46 3.29 20.83 -4.34
N TRP A 47 2.23 20.15 -4.70
CA TRP A 47 0.85 20.60 -4.45
C TRP A 47 0.57 20.76 -2.95
N LEU A 48 0.96 19.78 -2.15
CA LEU A 48 0.82 19.85 -0.69
C LEU A 48 1.59 21.01 -0.08
N ASN A 49 2.82 21.27 -0.54
CA ASN A 49 3.62 22.41 -0.09
C ASN A 49 2.91 23.74 -0.37
N LEU A 50 2.34 23.95 -1.56
CA LEU A 50 1.59 25.14 -1.90
C LEU A 50 0.36 25.32 -1.00
N LEU A 51 -0.37 24.25 -0.70
CA LEU A 51 -1.53 24.31 0.19
C LEU A 51 -1.14 24.58 1.65
N ALA A 52 0.00 24.09 2.09
CA ALA A 52 0.50 24.27 3.47
C ALA A 52 1.21 25.61 3.71
N GLU A 53 1.56 26.35 2.66
CA GLU A 53 2.48 27.51 2.69
C GLU A 53 2.14 28.55 3.75
N LYS A 54 0.85 28.87 3.94
CA LYS A 54 0.44 29.93 4.90
C LYS A 54 0.32 29.44 6.34
N ASN A 55 -0.12 28.22 6.54
CA ASN A 55 -0.47 27.70 7.87
C ASN A 55 0.60 26.76 8.44
N ASN A 56 1.44 26.17 7.61
CA ASN A 56 2.43 25.14 7.97
C ASN A 56 1.88 24.04 8.89
N ASN A 57 0.56 23.80 8.81
CA ASN A 57 -0.14 22.87 9.67
C ASN A 57 -0.48 21.60 8.91
N ILE A 58 0.54 20.82 8.65
CA ILE A 58 0.49 19.58 7.89
C ILE A 58 0.97 18.41 8.75
N CYS A 59 0.22 17.32 8.72
CA CYS A 59 0.59 16.06 9.35
C CYS A 59 0.64 14.97 8.28
N CYS A 60 1.83 14.41 8.06
CA CYS A 60 2.04 13.33 7.12
C CYS A 60 2.27 12.02 7.87
N VAL A 61 1.53 10.99 7.50
CA VAL A 61 1.68 9.63 8.01
C VAL A 61 2.17 8.75 6.88
N GLY A 62 3.10 7.86 7.17
CA GLY A 62 3.64 6.94 6.17
C GLY A 62 4.59 5.92 6.78
N ASP A 63 5.04 5.03 5.94
CA ASP A 63 5.95 3.95 6.28
C ASP A 63 6.95 3.74 5.15
N ASP A 64 8.20 4.11 5.37
CA ASP A 64 9.27 3.96 4.38
C ASP A 64 9.49 2.49 3.96
N ASP A 65 9.25 1.55 4.87
CA ASP A 65 9.35 0.12 4.59
C ASP A 65 8.23 -0.39 3.65
N GLN A 66 7.17 0.38 3.45
CA GLN A 66 6.06 0.08 2.54
C GLN A 66 6.11 0.84 1.21
N SER A 67 7.19 1.55 0.92
CA SER A 67 7.38 2.27 -0.35
C SER A 67 7.62 1.31 -1.51
N ILE A 68 6.54 0.88 -2.17
CA ILE A 68 6.56 -0.09 -3.28
C ILE A 68 6.10 0.50 -4.63
N TYR A 69 5.84 1.82 -4.71
CA TYR A 69 5.30 2.48 -5.90
C TYR A 69 6.29 3.40 -6.62
N SER A 70 7.61 3.21 -6.45
CA SER A 70 8.64 3.95 -7.19
C SER A 70 8.47 3.83 -8.70
N TRP A 71 8.04 2.67 -9.20
CA TRP A 71 7.72 2.43 -10.61
C TRP A 71 6.52 3.25 -11.15
N ARG A 72 5.69 3.82 -10.26
CA ARG A 72 4.63 4.78 -10.58
C ARG A 72 5.06 6.23 -10.40
N GLY A 73 6.33 6.48 -10.11
CA GLY A 73 6.87 7.81 -9.87
C GLY A 73 6.76 8.29 -8.43
N ALA A 74 6.47 7.40 -7.47
CA ALA A 74 6.58 7.75 -6.06
C ALA A 74 8.05 8.03 -5.69
N GLU A 75 8.27 9.09 -4.93
CA GLU A 75 9.60 9.52 -4.49
C GLU A 75 9.71 9.44 -2.97
N ILE A 76 10.32 8.36 -2.49
CA ILE A 76 10.53 8.13 -1.04
C ILE A 76 11.29 9.30 -0.37
N LYS A 77 12.06 10.07 -1.12
CA LYS A 77 12.75 11.25 -0.60
C LYS A 77 11.79 12.28 -0.02
N ASN A 78 10.60 12.43 -0.57
CA ASN A 78 9.58 13.33 -0.03
C ASN A 78 9.28 13.02 1.44
N PHE A 79 9.21 11.72 1.77
CA PHE A 79 8.98 11.24 3.13
C PHE A 79 10.22 11.37 4.02
N LEU A 80 11.37 10.90 3.53
CA LEU A 80 12.62 10.88 4.30
C LEU A 80 13.18 12.28 4.59
N GLU A 81 12.88 13.26 3.77
CA GLU A 81 13.36 14.63 3.88
C GLU A 81 12.26 15.63 4.28
N PHE A 82 11.14 15.13 4.82
CA PHE A 82 10.00 15.95 5.20
C PHE A 82 10.39 17.05 6.23
N ASP A 83 11.20 16.71 7.19
CA ASP A 83 11.70 17.63 8.23
C ASP A 83 12.59 18.75 7.70
N LYS A 84 13.18 18.58 6.51
CA LYS A 84 13.95 19.64 5.85
C LYS A 84 13.06 20.69 5.17
N ASN A 85 11.84 20.29 4.80
CA ASN A 85 10.89 21.16 4.09
C ASN A 85 10.02 21.98 5.05
N TYR A 86 9.85 21.53 6.29
CA TYR A 86 8.98 22.16 7.28
C TYR A 86 9.75 22.41 8.58
N GLU A 87 9.89 23.68 8.93
CA GLU A 87 10.52 24.08 10.20
C GLU A 87 9.71 23.57 11.40
N ASN A 88 10.41 23.20 12.48
CA ASN A 88 9.82 22.68 13.71
C ASN A 88 9.01 21.38 13.55
N THR A 89 9.36 20.56 12.57
CA THR A 89 8.73 19.26 12.39
C THR A 89 8.91 18.35 13.61
N LYS A 90 7.80 17.80 14.12
CA LYS A 90 7.82 16.78 15.17
C LYS A 90 7.67 15.41 14.56
N ILE A 91 8.69 14.58 14.68
CA ILE A 91 8.65 13.18 14.22
C ILE A 91 8.20 12.29 15.37
N VAL A 92 7.16 11.48 15.12
CA VAL A 92 6.65 10.48 16.05
C VAL A 92 6.72 9.11 15.36
N ARG A 93 7.39 8.15 16.00
CA ARG A 93 7.49 6.78 15.51
C ARG A 93 6.46 5.90 16.22
N LEU A 94 5.62 5.21 15.42
CA LEU A 94 4.63 4.27 15.91
C LEU A 94 5.20 2.85 15.74
N GLU A 95 5.82 2.33 16.78
CA GLU A 95 6.53 1.04 16.72
C GLU A 95 5.69 -0.12 17.24
N LYS A 96 4.64 0.16 18.02
CA LYS A 96 3.75 -0.87 18.52
C LYS A 96 2.75 -1.31 17.45
N ASN A 97 2.83 -2.59 17.10
CA ASN A 97 1.92 -3.22 16.13
C ASN A 97 0.77 -3.93 16.86
N TYR A 98 -0.45 -3.69 16.38
CA TYR A 98 -1.70 -4.27 16.92
C TYR A 98 -2.36 -5.25 15.94
N ARG A 99 -1.75 -5.47 14.77
CA ARG A 99 -2.32 -6.27 13.67
C ARG A 99 -1.80 -7.70 13.68
N SER A 100 -0.51 -7.88 13.89
CA SER A 100 0.20 -9.12 13.64
C SER A 100 0.76 -9.74 14.91
N THR A 101 0.89 -11.07 14.91
CA THR A 101 1.57 -11.83 15.95
C THR A 101 3.08 -11.64 15.89
N GLN A 102 3.79 -12.02 16.98
CA GLN A 102 5.23 -11.85 17.09
C GLN A 102 6.00 -12.57 15.97
N ASN A 103 5.61 -13.81 15.63
CA ASN A 103 6.26 -14.59 14.59
C ASN A 103 6.18 -13.92 13.21
N ILE A 104 5.02 -13.31 12.87
CA ILE A 104 4.86 -12.55 11.62
C ILE A 104 5.77 -11.32 11.62
N LEU A 105 5.80 -10.56 12.71
CA LEU A 105 6.64 -9.37 12.82
C LEU A 105 8.14 -9.70 12.76
N SER A 106 8.56 -10.79 13.36
CA SER A 106 9.96 -11.22 13.32
C SER A 106 10.43 -11.53 11.89
N VAL A 107 9.61 -12.26 11.12
CA VAL A 107 9.93 -12.57 9.71
C VAL A 107 9.92 -11.31 8.86
N ALA A 108 8.92 -10.44 9.04
CA ALA A 108 8.84 -9.18 8.30
C ALA A 108 10.03 -8.27 8.61
N SER A 109 10.41 -8.14 9.88
CA SER A 109 11.55 -7.32 10.33
C SER A 109 12.87 -7.85 9.79
N GLU A 110 13.08 -9.16 9.79
CA GLU A 110 14.29 -9.78 9.22
C GLU A 110 14.37 -9.54 7.70
N LEU A 111 13.26 -9.69 6.98
CA LEU A 111 13.21 -9.43 5.55
C LEU A 111 13.56 -7.98 5.24
N ILE A 112 12.91 -7.03 5.91
CA ILE A 112 13.08 -5.61 5.62
C ILE A 112 14.44 -5.08 6.08
N SER A 113 15.09 -5.74 7.05
CA SER A 113 16.43 -5.36 7.53
C SER A 113 17.51 -5.41 6.44
N LYS A 114 17.23 -6.13 5.34
CA LYS A 114 18.15 -6.22 4.18
C LYS A 114 18.09 -5.00 3.27
N ASN A 115 17.08 -4.14 3.43
CA ASN A 115 16.98 -2.91 2.66
C ASN A 115 17.92 -1.85 3.22
N GLU A 116 18.60 -1.14 2.33
CA GLU A 116 19.43 0.03 2.64
C GLU A 116 18.57 1.31 2.69
N ASN A 117 19.10 2.38 3.31
CA ASN A 117 18.48 3.72 3.33
C ASN A 117 17.11 3.79 4.02
N ARG A 118 16.95 3.08 5.14
CA ARG A 118 15.75 3.11 5.99
C ARG A 118 15.87 4.17 7.09
N VAL A 119 14.73 4.75 7.49
CA VAL A 119 14.66 5.54 8.74
C VAL A 119 14.95 4.65 9.95
N GLY A 120 14.64 3.37 9.85
CA GLY A 120 14.83 2.37 10.88
C GLY A 120 13.79 2.49 12.01
N LYS A 121 13.02 1.44 12.18
CA LYS A 121 12.11 1.23 13.30
C LYS A 121 12.12 -0.23 13.69
N THR A 122 11.76 -0.52 14.92
CA THR A 122 11.62 -1.89 15.43
C THR A 122 10.17 -2.11 15.82
N LEU A 123 9.45 -2.83 14.98
CA LEU A 123 8.06 -3.18 15.29
C LEU A 123 8.01 -4.25 16.38
N PHE A 124 7.18 -4.04 17.37
CA PHE A 124 6.91 -4.99 18.43
C PHE A 124 5.41 -5.12 18.69
N THR A 125 5.00 -6.21 19.32
CA THR A 125 3.61 -6.43 19.76
C THR A 125 3.62 -7.01 21.17
N ASP A 126 2.60 -6.66 21.96
CA ASP A 126 2.30 -7.32 23.24
C ASP A 126 1.33 -8.50 23.02
N GLY A 127 0.98 -8.79 21.78
CA GLY A 127 0.09 -9.90 21.41
C GLY A 127 0.77 -11.26 21.54
N GLU A 128 0.02 -12.29 21.16
CA GLU A 128 0.47 -13.68 21.20
C GLU A 128 1.64 -13.91 20.23
N GLU A 129 2.45 -14.94 20.54
CA GLU A 129 3.53 -15.38 19.66
C GLU A 129 3.01 -15.81 18.28
N GLY A 130 1.85 -16.47 18.25
CA GLY A 130 1.16 -16.93 17.07
C GLY A 130 1.78 -18.17 16.42
N GLU A 131 1.18 -18.61 15.33
CA GLU A 131 1.69 -19.73 14.54
C GLU A 131 2.96 -19.31 13.78
N TYR A 132 3.81 -20.29 13.48
CA TYR A 132 5.00 -20.07 12.66
C TYR A 132 4.63 -19.67 11.23
N VAL A 133 5.52 -18.90 10.61
CA VAL A 133 5.45 -18.61 9.16
C VAL A 133 6.07 -19.78 8.41
N TYR A 134 5.34 -20.35 7.46
CA TYR A 134 5.77 -21.49 6.64
C TYR A 134 6.17 -21.02 5.25
N LEU A 135 7.24 -21.58 4.72
CA LEU A 135 7.67 -21.39 3.35
C LEU A 135 7.55 -22.71 2.60
N ASP A 136 6.67 -22.74 1.60
CA ASP A 136 6.46 -23.91 0.75
C ASP A 136 6.91 -23.59 -0.68
N SER A 137 7.46 -24.57 -1.37
CA SER A 137 7.86 -24.48 -2.76
C SER A 137 7.10 -25.50 -3.60
N TYR A 138 6.61 -25.07 -4.76
CA TYR A 138 5.86 -25.90 -5.70
C TYR A 138 6.52 -25.91 -7.08
N ARG A 139 6.34 -26.98 -7.84
CA ARG A 139 6.92 -27.11 -9.18
C ARG A 139 6.18 -26.31 -10.24
N THR A 140 4.87 -26.21 -10.09
CA THR A 140 3.98 -25.49 -11.03
C THR A 140 2.95 -24.68 -10.26
N GLY A 141 2.35 -23.67 -10.92
CA GLY A 141 1.23 -22.91 -10.33
C GLY A 141 0.00 -23.79 -10.03
N LYS A 142 -0.19 -24.88 -10.78
CA LYS A 142 -1.25 -25.86 -10.47
C LYS A 142 -0.99 -26.60 -9.18
N ASP A 143 0.23 -27.05 -8.98
CA ASP A 143 0.62 -27.73 -7.72
C ASP A 143 0.49 -26.77 -6.53
N GLU A 144 0.88 -25.48 -6.72
CA GLU A 144 0.69 -24.44 -5.73
C GLU A 144 -0.79 -24.25 -5.38
N ALA A 145 -1.66 -24.10 -6.40
CA ALA A 145 -3.10 -23.95 -6.19
C ALA A 145 -3.72 -25.16 -5.47
N ILE A 146 -3.27 -26.37 -5.77
CA ILE A 146 -3.68 -27.60 -5.06
C ILE A 146 -3.22 -27.53 -3.60
N GLY A 147 -1.92 -27.34 -3.36
CA GLY A 147 -1.37 -27.33 -2.00
C GLY A 147 -2.00 -26.25 -1.12
N VAL A 148 -2.21 -25.05 -1.67
CA VAL A 148 -2.86 -23.95 -0.94
C VAL A 148 -4.33 -24.28 -0.67
N SER A 149 -5.08 -24.80 -1.65
CA SER A 149 -6.48 -25.18 -1.44
C SER A 149 -6.65 -26.26 -0.38
N ASP A 150 -5.76 -27.26 -0.36
CA ASP A 150 -5.78 -28.33 0.65
C ASP A 150 -5.49 -27.79 2.05
N LYS A 151 -4.61 -26.78 2.17
CA LYS A 151 -4.39 -26.06 3.44
C LYS A 151 -5.63 -25.28 3.87
N ILE A 152 -6.30 -24.58 2.94
CA ILE A 152 -7.53 -23.85 3.23
C ILE A 152 -8.63 -24.81 3.69
N GLU A 153 -8.77 -25.98 3.07
CA GLU A 153 -9.75 -26.97 3.51
C GLU A 153 -9.52 -27.42 4.96
N LYS A 154 -8.28 -27.61 5.37
CA LYS A 154 -7.94 -27.90 6.78
C LYS A 154 -8.26 -26.71 7.69
N LEU A 155 -7.97 -25.50 7.26
CA LEU A 155 -8.20 -24.29 8.05
C LEU A 155 -9.69 -23.94 8.21
N LYS A 156 -10.56 -24.36 7.30
CA LYS A 156 -12.04 -24.19 7.40
C LYS A 156 -12.62 -24.75 8.71
N THR A 157 -11.97 -25.69 9.35
CA THR A 157 -12.39 -26.21 10.65
C THR A 157 -12.22 -25.21 11.79
N LYS A 158 -11.24 -24.28 11.66
CA LYS A 158 -10.88 -23.29 12.66
C LYS A 158 -11.34 -21.86 12.29
N PHE A 159 -11.34 -21.52 10.99
CA PHE A 159 -11.58 -20.17 10.49
C PHE A 159 -12.66 -20.14 9.42
N LYS A 160 -13.45 -19.05 9.39
CA LYS A 160 -14.36 -18.79 8.27
C LYS A 160 -13.55 -18.41 7.02
N LEU A 161 -14.01 -18.79 5.83
CA LEU A 161 -13.33 -18.46 4.57
C LEU A 161 -13.11 -16.95 4.38
N ASN A 162 -14.02 -16.11 4.88
CA ASN A 162 -13.88 -14.65 4.83
C ASN A 162 -12.66 -14.11 5.61
N ASN A 163 -12.07 -14.94 6.48
CA ASN A 163 -10.88 -14.58 7.26
C ASN A 163 -9.59 -15.15 6.65
N ILE A 164 -9.69 -15.76 5.47
CA ILE A 164 -8.55 -16.34 4.75
C ILE A 164 -8.34 -15.54 3.47
N SER A 165 -7.12 -15.10 3.21
CA SER A 165 -6.76 -14.36 2.01
C SER A 165 -5.55 -14.98 1.34
N ILE A 166 -5.55 -14.98 -0.01
CA ILE A 166 -4.39 -15.32 -0.83
C ILE A 166 -3.92 -14.03 -1.49
N LEU A 167 -2.68 -13.66 -1.24
CA LEU A 167 -2.06 -12.49 -1.86
C LEU A 167 -1.21 -12.95 -3.05
N VAL A 168 -1.42 -12.33 -4.20
CA VAL A 168 -0.67 -12.62 -5.43
C VAL A 168 0.05 -11.37 -5.91
N ARG A 169 1.23 -11.54 -6.51
CA ARG A 169 2.01 -10.42 -7.04
C ARG A 169 1.38 -9.83 -8.30
N ALA A 170 0.72 -10.65 -9.10
CA ALA A 170 0.09 -10.25 -10.36
C ALA A 170 -1.23 -10.99 -10.59
N ILE A 171 -2.19 -10.30 -11.19
CA ILE A 171 -3.55 -10.82 -11.42
C ILE A 171 -3.56 -12.15 -12.20
N PHE A 172 -2.67 -12.33 -13.18
CA PHE A 172 -2.65 -13.57 -13.96
C PHE A 172 -2.40 -14.83 -13.10
N GLN A 173 -1.77 -14.66 -11.93
CA GLN A 173 -1.53 -15.77 -11.00
C GLN A 173 -2.83 -16.29 -10.35
N THR A 174 -3.93 -15.52 -10.36
CA THR A 174 -5.20 -15.96 -9.78
C THR A 174 -5.84 -17.10 -10.58
N ARG A 175 -5.50 -17.24 -11.86
CA ARG A 175 -6.16 -18.19 -12.76
C ARG A 175 -6.10 -19.63 -12.25
N GLU A 176 -4.95 -20.11 -11.84
CA GLU A 176 -4.77 -21.48 -11.36
C GLU A 176 -5.57 -21.72 -10.06
N PHE A 177 -5.66 -20.72 -9.20
CA PHE A 177 -6.49 -20.76 -7.99
C PHE A 177 -7.98 -20.77 -8.35
N GLU A 178 -8.43 -19.93 -9.29
CA GLU A 178 -9.82 -19.91 -9.76
C GLU A 178 -10.25 -21.25 -10.33
N GLU A 179 -9.44 -21.81 -11.25
CA GLU A 179 -9.71 -23.13 -11.84
C GLU A 179 -9.81 -24.23 -10.77
N ARG A 180 -8.91 -24.22 -9.78
CA ARG A 180 -8.93 -25.16 -8.67
C ARG A 180 -10.16 -25.00 -7.78
N PHE A 181 -10.50 -23.79 -7.38
CA PHE A 181 -11.64 -23.51 -6.51
C PHE A 181 -12.97 -23.84 -7.17
N LEU A 182 -13.13 -23.54 -8.45
CA LEU A 182 -14.31 -23.97 -9.22
C LEU A 182 -14.44 -25.49 -9.23
N LYS A 183 -13.34 -26.20 -9.46
CA LYS A 183 -13.33 -27.67 -9.51
C LYS A 183 -13.73 -28.32 -8.19
N ILE A 184 -13.36 -27.73 -7.05
CA ILE A 184 -13.68 -28.28 -5.72
C ILE A 184 -14.91 -27.62 -5.08
N GLY A 185 -15.57 -26.70 -5.77
CA GLY A 185 -16.74 -25.98 -5.24
C GLY A 185 -16.41 -25.03 -4.07
N MET A 186 -15.18 -24.53 -3.97
CA MET A 186 -14.79 -23.59 -2.91
C MET A 186 -15.18 -22.17 -3.29
N PRO A 187 -16.01 -21.47 -2.49
CA PRO A 187 -16.38 -20.08 -2.78
C PRO A 187 -15.18 -19.15 -2.59
N TYR A 188 -14.99 -18.22 -3.53
CA TYR A 188 -13.92 -17.22 -3.50
C TYR A 188 -14.39 -15.89 -4.07
N ARG A 189 -13.59 -14.83 -3.84
CA ARG A 189 -13.76 -13.52 -4.46
C ARG A 189 -12.40 -12.95 -4.82
N ILE A 190 -12.26 -12.43 -6.05
CA ILE A 190 -11.07 -11.70 -6.49
C ILE A 190 -11.27 -10.20 -6.22
N ILE A 191 -10.27 -9.58 -5.61
CA ILE A 191 -10.23 -8.14 -5.35
C ILE A 191 -9.16 -7.53 -6.24
N GLY A 192 -9.48 -6.44 -6.94
CA GLY A 192 -8.55 -5.75 -7.85
C GLY A 192 -8.39 -6.40 -9.23
N GLY A 193 -9.14 -7.47 -9.53
CA GLY A 193 -9.22 -8.04 -10.87
C GLY A 193 -10.12 -7.22 -11.80
N THR A 194 -9.91 -7.35 -13.11
CA THR A 194 -10.84 -6.84 -14.12
C THR A 194 -12.20 -7.50 -13.95
N LYS A 195 -13.27 -6.70 -14.01
CA LYS A 195 -14.63 -7.25 -13.99
C LYS A 195 -14.79 -8.22 -15.16
N PHE A 196 -15.65 -9.24 -14.98
CA PHE A 196 -15.88 -10.28 -15.99
C PHE A 196 -16.04 -9.71 -17.40
N TYR A 197 -16.87 -8.69 -17.58
CA TYR A 197 -17.11 -8.02 -18.86
C TYR A 197 -15.97 -7.13 -19.37
N GLU A 198 -14.93 -6.93 -18.58
CA GLU A 198 -13.75 -6.14 -18.96
C GLU A 198 -12.57 -7.03 -19.39
N ARG A 199 -12.70 -8.34 -19.28
CA ARG A 199 -11.69 -9.30 -19.74
C ARG A 199 -11.64 -9.26 -21.26
N ALA A 200 -10.42 -9.28 -21.82
CA ALA A 200 -10.21 -9.20 -23.27
C ALA A 200 -11.00 -10.32 -24.00
N GLU A 201 -10.98 -11.52 -23.45
CA GLU A 201 -11.67 -12.70 -24.00
C GLU A 201 -13.19 -12.54 -24.07
N ILE A 202 -13.77 -11.67 -23.23
CA ILE A 202 -15.20 -11.38 -23.21
C ILE A 202 -15.55 -10.20 -24.10
N LYS A 203 -14.63 -9.22 -24.22
CA LYS A 203 -14.84 -8.07 -25.12
C LYS A 203 -14.74 -8.43 -26.59
N ASP A 204 -13.98 -9.48 -26.90
CA ASP A 204 -13.76 -9.95 -28.26
C ASP A 204 -14.88 -10.93 -28.74
N CYS A 205 -15.85 -11.27 -27.87
CA CYS A 205 -17.05 -12.02 -28.20
C CYS A 205 -18.26 -11.12 -28.42
#